data_d6629e7eea4838cdd4b5ef5e4cf1312a
#
_entry.id   d6629e7eea4838cdd4b5ef5e4cf1312a
#
_cell.length_a   1.000
_cell.length_b   1.000
_cell.length_c   1.000
_cell.angle_alpha   90.00
_cell.angle_beta   90.00
_cell.angle_gamma   90.00
#
_symmetry.space_group_name_H-M   'P 1'
#
loop_
_entity.id
_entity.type
_entity.pdbx_description
1 polymer ?
#
loop_
_entity_poly.entity_id
_entity_poly.type
_entity_poly.pdbx_seq_one_letter_code
_entity_poly.pdbx_strand_id
1 'polypeptide(L)'
;MSAFGRLPRSVLLRVGVRHASSYIPRTAAASSAARKPAAAPAAAPTPAAPAAPAPTPAADRAVAPDAEAAPESGAEIDWTQGYDGIGRRPFTSETARILCQPLDKDDIEIKPDGLLYLPEIKYRRILNRAFGPGGWGMVPRSELEVAQGIVSREWALVCLGRFVSTARGEQEFFRPSGVSTASEGAKSNALMRCCKDLGIASELWDPRFVRQFKAKHCVEVWAAGSDGKKRKLWRRKDDGPLEYPYKETGLAK
;
A
#
# COMPACT_ATOMS: atom_id res chain seq x y z
N MET A 1 39.19 -57.62 18.84
CA MET A 1 38.72 -57.85 17.46
C MET A 1 37.57 -56.89 17.21
N SER A 2 37.85 -55.78 16.53
CA SER A 2 36.95 -54.67 16.30
C SER A 2 36.33 -54.81 14.93
N ALA A 3 34.99 -54.67 14.83
CA ALA A 3 34.31 -54.53 13.57
C ALA A 3 33.60 -53.17 13.55
N PHE A 4 34.15 -52.20 12.81
CA PHE A 4 33.53 -50.89 12.49
C PHE A 4 32.58 -51.10 11.30
N GLY A 5 31.29 -50.99 11.54
CA GLY A 5 30.27 -50.90 10.50
C GLY A 5 30.19 -49.52 9.93
N ARG A 6 30.40 -49.37 8.61
CA ARG A 6 30.18 -48.11 7.82
C ARG A 6 28.71 -47.91 7.56
N LEU A 7 28.15 -46.73 7.92
CA LEU A 7 26.82 -46.29 7.50
C LEU A 7 26.86 -45.76 6.06
N PRO A 8 25.80 -45.94 5.25
CA PRO A 8 25.76 -45.45 3.88
C PRO A 8 25.44 -43.95 3.81
N ARG A 9 26.11 -43.26 2.85
CA ARG A 9 25.90 -41.87 2.51
C ARG A 9 24.52 -41.69 1.85
N SER A 10 23.65 -40.93 2.49
CA SER A 10 22.39 -40.47 1.93
C SER A 10 22.62 -39.48 0.79
N VAL A 11 22.13 -39.81 -0.37
CA VAL A 11 22.10 -38.96 -1.58
C VAL A 11 21.02 -37.89 -1.38
N LEU A 12 21.41 -36.64 -1.19
CA LEU A 12 20.50 -35.49 -1.21
C LEU A 12 20.10 -35.20 -2.66
N LEU A 13 18.85 -35.56 -3.02
CA LEU A 13 18.22 -35.07 -4.26
C LEU A 13 17.94 -33.58 -4.09
N ARG A 14 18.65 -32.73 -4.86
CA ARG A 14 18.31 -31.34 -5.06
C ARG A 14 17.09 -31.26 -5.99
N VAL A 15 15.92 -30.99 -5.45
CA VAL A 15 14.75 -30.57 -6.22
C VAL A 15 14.90 -29.08 -6.52
N GLY A 16 15.31 -28.76 -7.75
CA GLY A 16 15.34 -27.41 -8.26
C GLY A 16 13.93 -26.93 -8.62
N VAL A 17 13.34 -26.07 -7.82
CA VAL A 17 12.10 -25.35 -8.16
C VAL A 17 12.47 -24.27 -9.17
N ARG A 18 12.16 -24.49 -10.43
CA ARG A 18 12.22 -23.46 -11.49
C ARG A 18 10.94 -22.61 -11.37
N HIS A 19 11.10 -21.34 -11.03
CA HIS A 19 10.04 -20.35 -11.20
C HIS A 19 9.81 -20.15 -12.71
N ALA A 20 8.68 -20.63 -13.19
CA ALA A 20 8.19 -20.32 -14.53
C ALA A 20 7.59 -18.91 -14.50
N SER A 21 8.36 -17.94 -15.02
CA SER A 21 7.84 -16.63 -15.42
C SER A 21 7.03 -16.82 -16.70
N SER A 22 5.70 -16.69 -16.61
CA SER A 22 4.82 -16.75 -17.78
C SER A 22 4.92 -15.44 -18.55
N TYR A 23 5.80 -15.41 -19.54
CA TYR A 23 5.87 -14.40 -20.60
C TYR A 23 4.79 -14.73 -21.64
N ILE A 24 3.77 -13.88 -21.78
CA ILE A 24 2.77 -13.97 -22.86
C ILE A 24 3.27 -13.07 -24.00
N PRO A 25 3.60 -13.62 -25.18
CA PRO A 25 3.95 -12.80 -26.34
C PRO A 25 2.69 -12.18 -26.94
N ARG A 26 2.70 -10.84 -27.08
CA ARG A 26 1.69 -10.10 -27.87
C ARG A 26 1.92 -10.41 -29.34
N THR A 27 0.98 -11.09 -29.96
CA THR A 27 0.88 -11.21 -31.41
C THR A 27 0.53 -9.85 -32.03
N ALA A 28 1.30 -9.47 -33.06
CA ALA A 28 1.08 -8.30 -33.87
C ALA A 28 -0.23 -8.47 -34.68
N ALA A 29 -1.15 -7.52 -34.53
CA ALA A 29 -2.32 -7.42 -35.38
C ALA A 29 -2.02 -6.59 -36.60
N ALA A 30 -2.38 -7.14 -37.75
CA ALA A 30 -2.20 -6.58 -39.07
C ALA A 30 -3.04 -5.29 -39.26
N SER A 31 -2.44 -4.35 -40.00
CA SER A 31 -3.04 -3.17 -40.59
C SER A 31 -4.26 -3.52 -41.44
N SER A 32 -5.42 -2.90 -41.15
CA SER A 32 -6.56 -2.82 -42.06
C SER A 32 -6.89 -1.36 -42.30
N ALA A 33 -6.93 -1.00 -43.57
CA ALA A 33 -7.05 0.34 -44.11
C ALA A 33 -8.40 1.01 -43.80
N ALA A 34 -8.34 2.32 -43.65
CA ALA A 34 -9.42 3.24 -43.43
C ALA A 34 -10.51 3.19 -44.56
N ARG A 35 -11.75 3.07 -44.16
CA ARG A 35 -12.91 3.55 -44.95
C ARG A 35 -13.60 4.69 -44.18
N LYS A 36 -13.62 5.84 -44.81
CA LYS A 36 -14.29 7.06 -44.39
C LYS A 36 -15.82 6.87 -44.53
N PRO A 37 -16.66 7.08 -43.50
CA PRO A 37 -18.10 7.14 -43.66
C PRO A 37 -18.54 8.54 -44.11
N ALA A 38 -19.49 8.56 -45.07
CA ALA A 38 -20.10 9.74 -45.59
C ALA A 38 -21.00 10.44 -44.56
N ALA A 39 -21.12 11.76 -44.71
CA ALA A 39 -21.96 12.62 -43.89
C ALA A 39 -23.45 12.27 -44.00
N ALA A 40 -24.13 12.14 -42.85
CA ALA A 40 -25.59 12.08 -42.75
C ALA A 40 -26.18 13.51 -42.62
N PRO A 41 -27.39 13.76 -43.14
CA PRO A 41 -27.97 15.11 -43.19
C PRO A 41 -28.49 15.57 -41.82
N ALA A 42 -28.44 16.88 -41.61
CA ALA A 42 -28.86 17.58 -40.39
C ALA A 42 -30.35 17.34 -40.08
N ALA A 43 -30.62 16.90 -38.86
CA ALA A 43 -31.96 16.82 -38.30
C ALA A 43 -32.42 18.20 -37.76
N ALA A 44 -33.67 18.56 -38.00
CA ALA A 44 -34.30 19.79 -37.56
C ALA A 44 -34.44 19.90 -36.04
N PRO A 45 -34.54 21.10 -35.46
CA PRO A 45 -34.59 21.29 -34.00
C PRO A 45 -35.92 20.84 -33.41
N THR A 46 -35.87 19.97 -32.42
CA THR A 46 -36.98 19.56 -31.56
C THR A 46 -37.31 20.68 -30.57
N PRO A 47 -38.60 21.02 -30.32
CA PRO A 47 -38.94 22.06 -29.34
C PRO A 47 -38.60 21.68 -27.93
N ALA A 48 -38.09 22.64 -27.16
CA ALA A 48 -37.66 22.51 -25.79
C ALA A 48 -38.79 22.06 -24.85
N ALA A 49 -38.55 21.03 -24.07
CA ALA A 49 -39.37 20.63 -22.95
C ALA A 49 -39.26 21.66 -21.81
N PRO A 50 -40.33 21.90 -21.02
CA PRO A 50 -40.29 22.87 -19.92
C PRO A 50 -39.29 22.48 -18.85
N ALA A 51 -38.54 23.45 -18.37
CA ALA A 51 -37.52 23.32 -17.35
C ALA A 51 -38.10 22.74 -16.05
N ALA A 52 -37.50 21.67 -15.56
CA ALA A 52 -37.77 21.18 -14.23
C ALA A 52 -37.34 22.22 -13.15
N PRO A 53 -38.07 22.36 -12.04
CA PRO A 53 -37.73 23.31 -11.00
C PRO A 53 -36.38 22.97 -10.41
N ALA A 54 -35.56 23.99 -10.15
CA ALA A 54 -34.25 23.89 -9.52
C ALA A 54 -34.37 23.16 -8.18
N PRO A 55 -33.39 22.29 -7.83
CA PRO A 55 -33.40 21.66 -6.52
C PRO A 55 -33.18 22.75 -5.45
N THR A 56 -34.13 22.82 -4.51
CA THR A 56 -34.00 23.62 -3.29
C THR A 56 -32.70 23.24 -2.58
N PRO A 57 -31.87 24.18 -2.12
CA PRO A 57 -30.69 23.84 -1.35
C PRO A 57 -31.15 23.05 -0.12
N ALA A 58 -30.65 21.81 -0.04
CA ALA A 58 -30.84 20.98 1.15
C ALA A 58 -30.29 21.76 2.34
N ALA A 59 -31.17 22.10 3.27
CA ALA A 59 -30.80 22.71 4.54
C ALA A 59 -29.66 21.88 5.15
N ASP A 60 -28.58 22.58 5.46
CA ASP A 60 -27.42 22.10 6.18
C ASP A 60 -27.91 21.43 7.48
N ARG A 61 -28.09 20.11 7.40
CA ARG A 61 -28.46 19.32 8.55
C ARG A 61 -27.18 19.22 9.37
N ALA A 62 -27.01 20.16 10.31
CA ALA A 62 -25.97 20.10 11.31
C ALA A 62 -25.93 18.68 11.86
N VAL A 63 -24.91 17.92 11.48
CA VAL A 63 -24.59 16.64 12.11
C VAL A 63 -24.20 16.99 13.52
N ALA A 64 -25.04 16.61 14.48
CA ALA A 64 -24.74 16.75 15.90
C ALA A 64 -23.34 16.17 16.14
N PRO A 65 -22.48 16.82 16.95
CA PRO A 65 -21.20 16.24 17.32
C PRO A 65 -21.47 14.86 17.90
N ASP A 66 -20.73 13.85 17.40
CA ASP A 66 -20.80 12.49 17.92
C ASP A 66 -20.58 12.53 19.44
N ALA A 67 -21.68 12.56 20.20
CA ALA A 67 -21.61 12.16 21.58
C ALA A 67 -21.10 10.73 21.56
N GLU A 68 -19.92 10.51 22.10
CA GLU A 68 -19.33 9.21 22.33
C GLU A 68 -20.38 8.30 22.96
N ALA A 69 -21.07 7.51 22.12
CA ALA A 69 -21.81 6.38 22.62
C ALA A 69 -20.75 5.38 23.09
N ALA A 70 -20.42 5.43 24.36
CA ALA A 70 -19.74 4.35 25.04
C ALA A 70 -20.43 3.02 24.66
N PRO A 71 -19.69 1.90 24.50
CA PRO A 71 -20.30 0.62 24.21
C PRO A 71 -21.38 0.32 25.26
N GLU A 72 -22.63 0.21 24.84
CA GLU A 72 -23.81 0.02 25.73
C GLU A 72 -23.85 -1.35 26.40
N SER A 73 -22.84 -2.19 26.23
CA SER A 73 -22.71 -3.44 26.97
C SER A 73 -21.33 -3.52 27.59
N GLY A 74 -21.25 -3.74 28.91
CA GLY A 74 -20.02 -3.99 29.64
C GLY A 74 -19.35 -5.33 29.30
N ALA A 75 -19.59 -5.87 28.09
CA ALA A 75 -18.88 -7.01 27.55
C ALA A 75 -17.52 -6.54 27.06
N GLU A 76 -16.47 -7.17 27.56
CA GLU A 76 -15.10 -6.95 27.10
C GLU A 76 -14.99 -7.33 25.61
N ILE A 77 -14.59 -6.38 24.77
CA ILE A 77 -14.47 -6.59 23.33
C ILE A 77 -13.19 -7.38 23.05
N ASP A 78 -13.32 -8.58 22.53
CA ASP A 78 -12.17 -9.37 22.07
C ASP A 78 -11.71 -8.91 20.67
N TRP A 79 -10.77 -8.00 20.63
CA TRP A 79 -10.17 -7.49 19.41
C TRP A 79 -9.32 -8.52 18.65
N THR A 80 -9.00 -9.68 19.26
CA THR A 80 -8.21 -10.72 18.61
C THR A 80 -9.05 -11.55 17.64
N GLN A 81 -10.36 -11.64 17.85
CA GLN A 81 -11.30 -12.40 17.03
C GLN A 81 -12.48 -11.56 16.53
N GLY A 82 -12.92 -10.56 17.30
CA GLY A 82 -14.09 -9.72 17.02
C GLY A 82 -13.87 -8.77 15.83
N TYR A 83 -14.99 -8.28 15.29
CA TYR A 83 -15.07 -7.27 14.22
C TYR A 83 -15.99 -6.11 14.61
N ASP A 84 -15.97 -5.75 15.89
CA ASP A 84 -16.90 -4.77 16.43
C ASP A 84 -16.76 -3.39 15.78
N GLY A 85 -17.90 -2.84 15.39
CA GLY A 85 -17.98 -1.53 14.77
C GLY A 85 -17.62 -1.44 13.30
N ILE A 86 -17.16 -2.55 12.65
CA ILE A 86 -16.84 -2.52 11.23
C ILE A 86 -18.07 -2.15 10.39
N GLY A 87 -17.92 -1.14 9.52
CA GLY A 87 -18.98 -0.74 8.59
C GLY A 87 -20.27 -0.19 9.20
N ARG A 88 -20.39 -0.06 10.53
CA ARG A 88 -21.62 0.40 11.19
C ARG A 88 -21.95 1.86 10.88
N ARG A 89 -20.97 2.73 10.90
CA ARG A 89 -21.12 4.16 10.59
C ARG A 89 -19.80 4.78 10.12
N PRO A 90 -19.83 5.82 9.27
CA PRO A 90 -18.61 6.53 8.91
C PRO A 90 -18.01 7.25 10.13
N PHE A 91 -16.76 7.65 10.04
CA PHE A 91 -16.16 8.64 10.94
C PHE A 91 -16.73 10.02 10.64
N THR A 92 -16.52 10.98 11.55
CA THR A 92 -16.97 12.35 11.34
C THR A 92 -16.42 12.94 10.04
N SER A 93 -17.10 13.94 9.49
CA SER A 93 -16.65 14.62 8.28
C SER A 93 -15.27 15.28 8.45
N GLU A 94 -14.96 15.77 9.65
CA GLU A 94 -13.65 16.33 9.98
C GLU A 94 -12.57 15.24 9.96
N THR A 95 -12.79 14.12 10.63
CA THR A 95 -11.89 12.95 10.60
C THR A 95 -11.68 12.47 9.17
N ALA A 96 -12.75 12.29 8.40
CA ALA A 96 -12.69 11.86 7.02
C ALA A 96 -11.86 12.82 6.14
N ARG A 97 -12.01 14.14 6.35
CA ARG A 97 -11.22 15.16 5.63
C ARG A 97 -9.72 15.04 5.92
N ILE A 98 -9.34 14.71 7.16
CA ILE A 98 -7.93 14.49 7.53
C ILE A 98 -7.39 13.21 6.88
N LEU A 99 -8.17 12.12 6.95
CA LEU A 99 -7.76 10.81 6.44
C LEU A 99 -7.60 10.78 4.90
N CYS A 100 -8.50 11.47 4.19
CA CYS A 100 -8.53 11.49 2.72
C CYS A 100 -7.80 12.72 2.13
N GLN A 101 -7.05 13.47 2.95
CA GLN A 101 -6.27 14.60 2.46
C GLN A 101 -5.20 14.11 1.48
N PRO A 102 -5.08 14.70 0.27
CA PRO A 102 -4.01 14.39 -0.65
C PRO A 102 -2.63 14.52 0.01
N LEU A 103 -1.71 13.64 -0.34
CA LEU A 103 -0.35 13.67 0.18
C LEU A 103 0.40 14.91 -0.32
N ASP A 104 1.21 15.48 0.55
CA ASP A 104 2.22 16.43 0.10
C ASP A 104 3.26 15.67 -0.76
N LYS A 105 3.60 16.25 -1.92
CA LYS A 105 4.61 15.68 -2.82
C LYS A 105 5.97 15.50 -2.14
N ASP A 106 6.28 16.36 -1.14
CA ASP A 106 7.54 16.35 -0.41
C ASP A 106 7.56 15.26 0.68
N ASP A 107 6.42 14.66 1.00
CA ASP A 107 6.31 13.51 1.91
C ASP A 107 6.45 12.16 1.20
N ILE A 108 6.38 12.14 -0.14
CA ILE A 108 6.44 10.91 -0.94
C ILE A 108 7.88 10.58 -1.32
N GLU A 109 8.31 9.40 -0.92
CA GLU A 109 9.65 8.87 -1.19
C GLU A 109 9.65 7.82 -2.31
N ILE A 110 10.82 7.56 -2.89
CA ILE A 110 11.01 6.49 -3.87
C ILE A 110 12.18 5.60 -3.47
N LYS A 111 11.95 4.28 -3.48
CA LYS A 111 13.03 3.31 -3.32
C LYS A 111 13.86 3.19 -4.59
N PRO A 112 15.12 2.74 -4.50
CA PRO A 112 15.96 2.54 -5.69
C PRO A 112 15.36 1.59 -6.74
N ASP A 113 14.49 0.65 -6.35
CA ASP A 113 13.74 -0.24 -7.25
C ASP A 113 12.56 0.45 -7.95
N GLY A 114 12.26 1.70 -7.57
CA GLY A 114 11.21 2.52 -8.15
C GLY A 114 9.87 2.41 -7.44
N LEU A 115 9.76 1.80 -6.26
CA LEU A 115 8.54 1.80 -5.46
C LEU A 115 8.37 3.15 -4.76
N LEU A 116 7.27 3.86 -5.07
CA LEU A 116 6.85 5.03 -4.28
C LEU A 116 6.27 4.58 -2.95
N TYR A 117 6.59 5.31 -1.90
CA TYR A 117 6.05 5.02 -0.58
C TYR A 117 5.95 6.29 0.28
N LEU A 118 5.08 6.23 1.27
CA LEU A 118 5.02 7.20 2.35
C LEU A 118 5.76 6.60 3.55
N PRO A 119 6.72 7.29 4.19
CA PRO A 119 7.35 6.81 5.42
C PRO A 119 6.32 6.49 6.50
N GLU A 120 6.49 5.39 7.22
CA GLU A 120 5.52 4.87 8.18
C GLU A 120 5.16 5.89 9.27
N ILE A 121 6.11 6.69 9.72
CA ILE A 121 5.86 7.72 10.71
C ILE A 121 4.82 8.78 10.25
N LYS A 122 4.69 9.00 8.94
CA LYS A 122 3.69 9.93 8.39
C LYS A 122 2.28 9.35 8.55
N TYR A 123 2.09 8.03 8.37
CA TYR A 123 0.81 7.36 8.67
C TYR A 123 0.41 7.57 10.13
N ARG A 124 1.33 7.36 11.09
CA ARG A 124 1.07 7.60 12.52
C ARG A 124 0.69 9.04 12.80
N ARG A 125 1.36 10.01 12.18
CA ARG A 125 1.04 11.43 12.33
C ARG A 125 -0.35 11.76 11.80
N ILE A 126 -0.76 11.15 10.68
CA ILE A 126 -2.12 11.33 10.12
C ILE A 126 -3.15 10.72 11.06
N LEU A 127 -2.93 9.49 11.55
CA LEU A 127 -3.82 8.85 12.52
C LEU A 127 -3.94 9.65 13.82
N ASN A 128 -2.83 10.19 14.34
CA ASN A 128 -2.86 11.05 15.52
C ASN A 128 -3.62 12.37 15.30
N ARG A 129 -3.58 12.93 14.09
CA ARG A 129 -4.39 14.12 13.75
C ARG A 129 -5.87 13.78 13.62
N ALA A 130 -6.19 12.61 13.07
CA ALA A 130 -7.57 12.20 12.80
C ALA A 130 -8.31 11.71 14.05
N PHE A 131 -7.62 10.97 14.94
CA PHE A 131 -8.23 10.28 16.07
C PHE A 131 -7.71 10.71 17.44
N GLY A 132 -6.69 11.55 17.48
CA GLY A 132 -5.95 11.90 18.69
C GLY A 132 -4.91 10.81 19.08
N PRO A 133 -3.84 11.19 19.80
CA PRO A 133 -2.94 10.23 20.41
C PRO A 133 -3.71 9.30 21.38
N GLY A 134 -3.57 7.98 21.21
CA GLY A 134 -4.32 6.99 21.98
C GLY A 134 -5.71 6.66 21.44
N GLY A 135 -6.24 7.40 20.47
CA GLY A 135 -7.53 7.11 19.84
C GLY A 135 -7.49 6.00 18.79
N TRP A 136 -6.32 5.39 18.55
CA TRP A 136 -6.14 4.28 17.60
C TRP A 136 -5.06 3.31 18.09
N GLY A 137 -5.07 2.09 17.56
CA GLY A 137 -4.08 1.09 17.91
C GLY A 137 -4.05 -0.10 16.95
N MET A 138 -2.94 -0.85 17.01
CA MET A 138 -2.77 -2.11 16.30
C MET A 138 -2.86 -3.28 17.26
N VAL A 139 -3.73 -4.24 16.97
CA VAL A 139 -3.96 -5.44 17.78
C VAL A 139 -3.50 -6.68 17.00
N PRO A 140 -2.70 -7.58 17.57
CA PRO A 140 -2.32 -8.83 16.92
C PRO A 140 -3.53 -9.76 16.78
N ARG A 141 -3.66 -10.41 15.62
CA ARG A 141 -4.77 -11.34 15.29
C ARG A 141 -4.31 -12.77 15.10
N SER A 142 -3.02 -13.00 15.00
CA SER A 142 -2.44 -14.34 14.89
C SER A 142 -1.19 -14.45 15.76
N GLU A 143 -0.67 -15.65 15.91
CA GLU A 143 0.67 -15.88 16.45
C GLU A 143 1.74 -15.31 15.51
N LEU A 144 2.93 -15.06 16.08
CA LEU A 144 4.08 -14.66 15.31
C LEU A 144 4.66 -15.85 14.56
N GLU A 145 4.63 -15.81 13.24
CA GLU A 145 5.23 -16.83 12.38
C GLU A 145 6.64 -16.40 11.99
N VAL A 146 7.59 -17.31 12.17
CA VAL A 146 9.00 -17.10 11.77
C VAL A 146 9.40 -18.27 10.88
N ALA A 147 9.43 -18.05 9.57
CA ALA A 147 9.74 -19.07 8.60
C ALA A 147 10.59 -18.51 7.44
N GLN A 148 11.55 -19.30 6.97
CA GLN A 148 12.34 -18.98 5.76
C GLN A 148 13.01 -17.58 5.75
N GLY A 149 13.40 -17.06 6.93
CA GLY A 149 14.00 -15.73 7.03
C GLY A 149 13.00 -14.58 6.99
N ILE A 150 11.71 -14.87 7.14
CA ILE A 150 10.62 -13.88 7.19
C ILE A 150 9.90 -14.01 8.53
N VAL A 151 9.63 -12.87 9.14
CA VAL A 151 8.68 -12.74 10.25
C VAL A 151 7.36 -12.26 9.68
N SER A 152 6.26 -12.91 10.01
CA SER A 152 4.93 -12.49 9.61
C SER A 152 3.93 -12.58 10.76
N ARG A 153 2.94 -11.71 10.75
CA ARG A 153 1.82 -11.69 11.70
C ARG A 153 0.63 -10.92 11.13
N GLU A 154 -0.56 -11.36 11.43
CA GLU A 154 -1.77 -10.61 11.13
C GLU A 154 -2.06 -9.59 12.24
N TRP A 155 -2.44 -8.38 11.83
CA TRP A 155 -2.76 -7.26 12.70
C TRP A 155 -4.10 -6.64 12.33
N ALA A 156 -4.85 -6.19 13.33
CA ALA A 156 -6.03 -5.35 13.15
C ALA A 156 -5.69 -3.90 13.49
N LEU A 157 -6.29 -2.97 12.75
CA LEU A 157 -6.33 -1.55 13.09
C LEU A 157 -7.68 -1.26 13.76
N VAL A 158 -7.62 -0.67 14.94
CA VAL A 158 -8.78 -0.23 15.72
C VAL A 158 -8.68 1.29 15.91
N CYS A 159 -9.77 2.01 15.64
CA CYS A 159 -9.85 3.46 15.77
C CYS A 159 -11.11 3.83 16.57
N LEU A 160 -10.96 4.59 17.65
CA LEU A 160 -12.06 5.00 18.55
C LEU A 160 -12.97 3.82 18.95
N GLY A 161 -12.36 2.72 19.39
CA GLY A 161 -13.09 1.51 19.78
C GLY A 161 -13.86 0.83 18.65
N ARG A 162 -13.48 1.06 17.38
CA ARG A 162 -14.07 0.41 16.21
C ARG A 162 -13.02 -0.32 15.41
N PHE A 163 -13.31 -1.56 15.03
CA PHE A 163 -12.51 -2.32 14.11
C PHE A 163 -12.56 -1.66 12.73
N VAL A 164 -11.39 -1.48 12.09
CA VAL A 164 -11.28 -0.87 10.75
C VAL A 164 -10.95 -1.89 9.70
N SER A 165 -9.81 -2.58 9.85
CA SER A 165 -9.31 -3.53 8.85
C SER A 165 -8.25 -4.44 9.45
N THR A 166 -7.93 -5.54 8.74
CA THR A 166 -6.77 -6.38 9.03
C THR A 166 -5.78 -6.40 7.89
N ALA A 167 -4.53 -6.65 8.23
CA ALA A 167 -3.50 -6.94 7.24
C ALA A 167 -2.41 -7.82 7.84
N ARG A 168 -1.89 -8.74 7.04
CA ARG A 168 -0.66 -9.46 7.37
C ARG A 168 0.53 -8.56 7.09
N GLY A 169 1.34 -8.30 8.11
CA GLY A 169 2.63 -7.66 7.97
C GLY A 169 3.74 -8.68 7.87
N GLU A 170 4.73 -8.40 7.04
CA GLU A 170 5.86 -9.26 6.74
C GLU A 170 7.16 -8.45 6.74
N GLN A 171 8.23 -9.05 7.28
CA GLN A 171 9.56 -8.45 7.27
C GLN A 171 10.63 -9.53 7.17
N GLU A 172 11.53 -9.37 6.22
CA GLU A 172 12.72 -10.22 6.11
C GLU A 172 13.73 -9.93 7.21
N PHE A 173 14.45 -10.96 7.64
CA PHE A 173 15.61 -10.85 8.53
C PHE A 173 16.73 -11.77 8.04
N PHE A 174 17.97 -11.38 8.29
CA PHE A 174 19.14 -12.11 7.79
C PHE A 174 19.90 -12.86 8.92
N ARG A 175 19.66 -12.50 10.17
CA ARG A 175 20.33 -13.10 11.34
C ARG A 175 19.29 -13.42 12.41
N PRO A 176 19.42 -14.51 13.16
CA PRO A 176 18.49 -14.87 14.23
C PRO A 176 18.25 -13.74 15.25
N SER A 177 19.27 -12.95 15.55
CA SER A 177 19.15 -11.76 16.43
C SER A 177 18.29 -10.64 15.85
N GLY A 178 17.93 -10.69 14.57
CA GLY A 178 17.10 -9.70 13.88
C GLY A 178 15.60 -9.93 14.01
N VAL A 179 15.15 -11.05 14.60
CA VAL A 179 13.73 -11.41 14.69
C VAL A 179 12.89 -10.35 15.41
N SER A 180 13.37 -9.83 16.55
CA SER A 180 12.65 -8.79 17.29
C SER A 180 12.47 -7.50 16.48
N THR A 181 13.53 -7.05 15.80
CA THR A 181 13.46 -5.87 14.90
C THR A 181 12.53 -6.14 13.71
N ALA A 182 12.60 -7.34 13.13
CA ALA A 182 11.71 -7.74 12.04
C ALA A 182 10.24 -7.81 12.47
N SER A 183 9.97 -8.19 13.72
CA SER A 183 8.60 -8.18 14.27
C SER A 183 8.02 -6.75 14.31
N GLU A 184 8.79 -5.75 14.72
CA GLU A 184 8.35 -4.35 14.65
C GLU A 184 8.20 -3.85 13.20
N GLY A 185 9.10 -4.28 12.30
CA GLY A 185 8.97 -4.02 10.88
C GLY A 185 7.70 -4.62 10.27
N ALA A 186 7.35 -5.85 10.64
CA ALA A 186 6.11 -6.50 10.22
C ALA A 186 4.86 -5.74 10.71
N LYS A 187 4.87 -5.24 11.97
CA LYS A 187 3.80 -4.40 12.50
C LYS A 187 3.64 -3.10 11.70
N SER A 188 4.74 -2.43 11.39
CA SER A 188 4.75 -1.21 10.57
C SER A 188 4.23 -1.47 9.15
N ASN A 189 4.60 -2.60 8.54
CA ASN A 189 4.09 -3.02 7.23
C ASN A 189 2.57 -3.26 7.26
N ALA A 190 2.06 -3.95 8.29
CA ALA A 190 0.62 -4.15 8.49
C ALA A 190 -0.13 -2.82 8.66
N LEU A 191 0.42 -1.88 9.45
CA LEU A 191 -0.19 -0.56 9.65
C LEU A 191 -0.40 0.18 8.33
N MET A 192 0.63 0.26 7.48
CA MET A 192 0.53 0.93 6.18
C MET A 192 -0.54 0.27 5.29
N ARG A 193 -0.65 -1.05 5.33
CA ARG A 193 -1.66 -1.81 4.57
C ARG A 193 -3.09 -1.55 5.09
N CYS A 194 -3.30 -1.52 6.41
CA CYS A 194 -4.59 -1.20 7.01
C CYS A 194 -5.02 0.24 6.71
N CYS A 195 -4.10 1.19 6.73
CA CYS A 195 -4.38 2.60 6.54
C CYS A 195 -4.95 2.96 5.16
N LYS A 196 -4.69 2.14 4.11
CA LYS A 196 -5.29 2.37 2.79
C LYS A 196 -6.82 2.29 2.81
N ASP A 197 -7.40 1.45 3.69
CA ASP A 197 -8.85 1.30 3.82
C ASP A 197 -9.50 2.53 4.49
N LEU A 198 -8.70 3.35 5.16
CA LEU A 198 -9.07 4.68 5.65
C LEU A 198 -8.87 5.80 4.61
N GLY A 199 -8.35 5.48 3.43
CA GLY A 199 -8.02 6.45 2.39
C GLY A 199 -6.62 7.08 2.52
N ILE A 200 -5.87 6.81 3.60
CA ILE A 200 -4.53 7.39 3.82
C ILE A 200 -3.57 6.87 2.74
N ALA A 201 -2.97 7.80 2.01
CA ALA A 201 -2.00 7.51 0.94
C ALA A 201 -2.54 6.56 -0.14
N SER A 202 -3.86 6.56 -0.38
CA SER A 202 -4.52 5.69 -1.35
C SER A 202 -4.02 5.91 -2.78
N GLU A 203 -3.59 7.13 -3.12
CA GLU A 203 -3.02 7.48 -4.41
C GLU A 203 -1.74 6.71 -4.75
N LEU A 204 -0.97 6.26 -3.76
CA LEU A 204 0.24 5.45 -3.98
C LEU A 204 -0.09 4.04 -4.50
N TRP A 205 -1.35 3.62 -4.41
CA TRP A 205 -1.87 2.38 -4.96
C TRP A 205 -2.50 2.56 -6.35
N ASP A 206 -2.66 3.82 -6.82
CA ASP A 206 -3.15 4.12 -8.16
C ASP A 206 -1.98 4.11 -9.17
N PRO A 207 -1.96 3.17 -10.13
CA PRO A 207 -0.90 3.10 -11.14
C PRO A 207 -0.80 4.36 -12.01
N ARG A 208 -1.88 5.11 -12.18
CA ARG A 208 -1.89 6.37 -12.95
C ARG A 208 -1.14 7.45 -12.19
N PHE A 209 -1.46 7.63 -10.91
CA PHE A 209 -0.75 8.56 -10.04
C PHE A 209 0.74 8.22 -9.97
N VAL A 210 1.09 6.95 -9.74
CA VAL A 210 2.49 6.49 -9.66
C VAL A 210 3.27 6.85 -10.92
N ARG A 211 2.70 6.61 -12.13
CA ARG A 211 3.38 6.97 -13.39
C ARG A 211 3.57 8.48 -13.54
N GLN A 212 2.56 9.28 -13.21
CA GLN A 212 2.61 10.74 -13.30
C GLN A 212 3.61 11.32 -12.31
N PHE A 213 3.60 10.84 -11.07
CA PHE A 213 4.53 11.28 -10.04
C PHE A 213 5.98 10.99 -10.43
N LYS A 214 6.28 9.77 -10.87
CA LYS A 214 7.61 9.39 -11.35
C LYS A 214 8.08 10.27 -12.50
N ALA A 215 7.27 10.49 -13.50
CA ALA A 215 7.63 11.34 -14.64
C ALA A 215 7.96 12.77 -14.22
N LYS A 216 7.23 13.32 -13.25
CA LYS A 216 7.37 14.71 -12.79
C LYS A 216 8.49 14.88 -11.76
N HIS A 217 8.55 14.01 -10.75
CA HIS A 217 9.37 14.21 -9.55
C HIS A 217 10.55 13.25 -9.42
N CYS A 218 10.64 12.18 -10.23
CA CYS A 218 11.70 11.19 -10.13
C CYS A 218 12.55 11.13 -11.38
N VAL A 219 13.75 10.56 -11.26
CA VAL A 219 14.68 10.31 -12.35
C VAL A 219 15.24 8.89 -12.25
N GLU A 220 15.38 8.22 -13.40
CA GLU A 220 16.06 6.93 -13.50
C GLU A 220 17.53 7.16 -13.82
N VAL A 221 18.40 6.55 -13.07
CA VAL A 221 19.84 6.70 -13.17
C VAL A 221 20.53 5.35 -13.33
N TRP A 222 21.66 5.31 -14.02
CA TRP A 222 22.56 4.16 -13.99
C TRP A 222 23.44 4.23 -12.75
N ALA A 223 23.43 3.17 -11.95
CA ALA A 223 24.29 3.08 -10.77
C ALA A 223 24.94 1.70 -10.67
N ALA A 224 26.17 1.66 -10.17
CA ALA A 224 26.87 0.44 -9.83
C ALA A 224 26.63 0.14 -8.35
N GLY A 225 26.23 -1.10 -8.03
CA GLY A 225 26.17 -1.61 -6.65
C GLY A 225 27.54 -2.02 -6.11
N SER A 226 27.60 -2.45 -4.87
CA SER A 226 28.83 -2.99 -4.25
C SER A 226 29.37 -4.24 -4.96
N ASP A 227 28.52 -4.94 -5.72
CA ASP A 227 28.85 -6.06 -6.57
C ASP A 227 29.45 -5.65 -7.94
N GLY A 228 29.66 -4.36 -8.17
CA GLY A 228 30.16 -3.78 -9.43
C GLY A 228 29.17 -3.85 -10.60
N LYS A 229 28.00 -4.46 -10.42
CA LYS A 229 27.00 -4.57 -11.50
C LYS A 229 26.25 -3.26 -11.67
N LYS A 230 26.16 -2.79 -12.92
CA LYS A 230 25.37 -1.62 -13.27
C LYS A 230 23.89 -1.99 -13.38
N ARG A 231 23.05 -1.18 -12.76
CA ARG A 231 21.59 -1.33 -12.77
C ARG A 231 20.94 0.04 -12.97
N LYS A 232 19.73 0.04 -13.51
CA LYS A 232 18.89 1.24 -13.54
C LYS A 232 18.18 1.34 -12.19
N LEU A 233 18.36 2.46 -11.52
CA LEU A 233 17.77 2.74 -10.22
C LEU A 233 17.04 4.08 -10.26
N TRP A 234 16.11 4.27 -9.33
CA TRP A 234 15.31 5.48 -9.21
C TRP A 234 15.73 6.31 -8.02
N ARG A 235 15.65 7.62 -8.14
CA ARG A 235 15.67 8.57 -7.04
C ARG A 235 14.78 9.78 -7.35
N ARG A 236 14.49 10.60 -6.37
CA ARG A 236 13.86 11.91 -6.59
C ARG A 236 14.82 12.84 -7.34
N LYS A 237 14.25 13.80 -8.08
CA LYS A 237 15.05 14.83 -8.81
C LYS A 237 15.71 15.83 -7.87
N ASP A 238 15.03 16.12 -6.77
CA ASP A 238 15.43 17.05 -5.71
C ASP A 238 16.41 16.43 -4.69
N ASP A 239 16.55 15.10 -4.68
CA ASP A 239 17.57 14.41 -3.89
C ASP A 239 18.96 14.49 -4.56
N GLY A 240 19.99 14.40 -3.74
CA GLY A 240 21.35 14.19 -4.20
C GLY A 240 21.54 12.85 -4.92
N PRO A 241 22.76 12.56 -5.39
CA PRO A 241 23.11 11.25 -5.94
C PRO A 241 22.83 10.13 -4.95
N LEU A 242 22.55 8.91 -5.48
CA LEU A 242 22.34 7.73 -4.64
C LEU A 242 23.53 7.49 -3.71
N GLU A 243 23.22 7.22 -2.44
CA GLU A 243 24.22 6.93 -1.41
C GLU A 243 24.66 5.46 -1.45
N TYR A 244 25.70 5.14 -0.67
CA TYR A 244 26.15 3.77 -0.47
C TYR A 244 24.96 2.83 -0.16
N PRO A 245 24.90 1.64 -0.78
CA PRO A 245 25.95 0.93 -1.54
C PRO A 245 26.00 1.23 -3.04
N TYR A 246 25.34 2.25 -3.51
CA TYR A 246 25.27 2.59 -4.93
C TYR A 246 26.19 3.75 -5.29
N LYS A 247 26.71 3.72 -6.52
CA LYS A 247 27.47 4.82 -7.11
C LYS A 247 26.88 5.15 -8.48
N GLU A 248 26.31 6.34 -8.62
CA GLU A 248 25.77 6.79 -9.91
C GLU A 248 26.86 6.90 -10.96
N THR A 249 26.53 6.46 -12.19
CA THR A 249 27.42 6.50 -13.35
C THR A 249 26.85 7.31 -14.51
N GLY A 250 25.60 7.73 -14.46
CA GLY A 250 24.94 8.58 -15.45
C GLY A 250 23.42 8.49 -15.42
N LEU A 251 22.74 9.38 -16.13
CA LEU A 251 21.29 9.34 -16.30
C LEU A 251 20.89 8.20 -17.22
N ALA A 252 19.80 7.53 -16.93
CA ALA A 252 19.19 6.60 -17.87
C ALA A 252 18.36 7.42 -18.87
N LYS A 253 18.72 7.34 -20.17
CA LYS A 253 17.96 7.97 -21.24
C LYS A 253 16.68 7.19 -21.54
#